data_ef69d9119dba1931fb59bfb68c01cbb8
#
_entry.id   ef69d9119dba1931fb59bfb68c01cbb8
#
_cell.length_a   1.000
_cell.length_b   1.000
_cell.length_c   1.000
_cell.angle_alpha   90.00
_cell.angle_beta   90.00
_cell.angle_gamma   90.00
#
_symmetry.space_group_name_H-M   'P 1'
#
loop_
_entity.id
_entity.type
_entity.pdbx_description
1 polymer ?
#
loop_
_entity_poly.entity_id
_entity_poly.type
_entity_poly.pdbx_seq_one_letter_code
_entity_poly.pdbx_strand_id
1 'polypeptide(L)'
;LMLSTKNDNGYHRSHWKGDSITALSLAKDSNGTSGWVFIGDHFDYLLIRGGDNAVNILRDPLIHHDKLSVENPVEFIIDNQKKQFNGKIKINYNWITQTDKEAALTYGFICKKDINTCSLKIDNLLGTVHQKNKEQKNEYLLPFNHPFNVEFYQYKENLIGASTPRILLPVTLALDIVTSPLQLLMIPILSK
;
A
#
# COMPACT_ATOMS: atom_id res chain seq x y z
N LEU A 1 11.17 5.27 -23.69
CA LEU A 1 12.15 4.17 -23.68
C LEU A 1 12.03 3.44 -22.35
N MET A 2 11.35 2.27 -22.35
CA MET A 2 11.26 1.39 -21.18
C MET A 2 12.58 0.65 -21.05
N LEU A 3 13.36 0.92 -20.03
CA LEU A 3 14.50 0.11 -19.64
C LEU A 3 13.99 -1.15 -18.93
N SER A 4 13.98 -2.27 -19.65
CA SER A 4 13.75 -3.60 -19.09
C SER A 4 15.01 -4.03 -18.33
N THR A 5 14.98 -4.00 -17.00
CA THR A 5 16.00 -4.65 -16.19
C THR A 5 15.80 -6.16 -16.24
N LYS A 6 16.62 -6.84 -17.01
CA LYS A 6 16.72 -8.30 -17.04
C LYS A 6 17.30 -8.78 -15.70
N ASN A 7 16.52 -9.57 -14.96
CA ASN A 7 17.08 -10.39 -13.89
C ASN A 7 17.49 -11.72 -14.50
N ASP A 8 18.70 -12.22 -14.20
CA ASP A 8 19.33 -13.41 -14.81
C ASP A 8 18.57 -14.75 -14.60
N ASN A 9 17.44 -14.73 -13.91
CA ASN A 9 16.65 -15.93 -13.55
C ASN A 9 15.49 -16.25 -14.50
N GLY A 10 15.45 -15.70 -15.71
CA GLY A 10 14.38 -16.01 -16.67
C GLY A 10 13.00 -15.37 -16.36
N TYR A 11 12.92 -14.52 -15.37
CA TYR A 11 11.72 -13.74 -15.04
C TYR A 11 11.85 -12.31 -15.53
N HIS A 12 10.78 -11.75 -16.10
CA HIS A 12 10.71 -10.32 -16.37
C HIS A 12 9.62 -9.65 -15.53
N ARG A 13 9.93 -8.46 -15.04
CA ARG A 13 8.99 -7.61 -14.31
C ARG A 13 8.03 -6.96 -15.31
N SER A 14 6.72 -7.10 -15.09
CA SER A 14 5.69 -6.44 -15.90
C SER A 14 4.75 -5.65 -15.01
N HIS A 15 4.35 -4.47 -15.47
CA HIS A 15 3.35 -3.64 -14.80
C HIS A 15 2.01 -4.36 -14.84
N TRP A 16 1.29 -4.38 -13.71
CA TRP A 16 -0.05 -4.93 -13.64
C TRP A 16 -1.10 -3.82 -13.61
N LYS A 17 -1.05 -2.94 -12.61
CA LYS A 17 -2.04 -1.88 -12.41
C LYS A 17 -1.51 -0.77 -11.52
N GLY A 18 -2.08 0.44 -11.68
CA GLY A 18 -1.91 1.55 -10.77
C GLY A 18 -3.22 1.88 -10.03
N ASP A 19 -3.11 2.50 -8.86
CA ASP A 19 -4.24 3.02 -8.09
C ASP A 19 -3.79 4.23 -7.26
N SER A 20 -4.75 5.00 -6.75
CA SER A 20 -4.50 6.10 -5.82
C SER A 20 -5.07 5.77 -4.45
N ILE A 21 -4.23 5.83 -3.42
CA ILE A 21 -4.63 5.55 -2.04
C ILE A 21 -5.04 6.86 -1.37
N THR A 22 -6.27 6.90 -0.88
CA THR A 22 -6.92 8.13 -0.38
C THR A 22 -7.15 8.13 1.12
N ALA A 23 -7.21 6.96 1.75
CA ALA A 23 -7.50 6.84 3.18
C ALA A 23 -6.99 5.53 3.77
N LEU A 24 -7.03 5.46 5.09
CA LEU A 24 -6.84 4.25 5.89
C LEU A 24 -8.10 3.96 6.70
N SER A 25 -8.43 2.69 6.89
CA SER A 25 -9.55 2.26 7.72
C SER A 25 -9.24 0.92 8.39
N LEU A 26 -10.11 0.49 9.31
CA LEU A 26 -10.11 -0.85 9.86
C LEU A 26 -11.20 -1.67 9.16
N ALA A 27 -10.86 -2.86 8.71
CA ALA A 27 -11.79 -3.71 7.98
C ALA A 27 -11.65 -5.19 8.35
N LYS A 28 -12.63 -5.98 7.93
CA LYS A 28 -12.68 -7.43 8.06
C LYS A 28 -13.00 -8.04 6.70
N ASP A 29 -12.32 -9.12 6.35
CA ASP A 29 -12.62 -9.88 5.14
C ASP A 29 -13.72 -10.92 5.38
N SER A 30 -14.14 -11.60 4.31
CA SER A 30 -15.15 -12.66 4.36
C SER A 30 -14.74 -13.87 5.21
N ASN A 31 -13.45 -14.08 5.42
CA ASN A 31 -12.90 -15.16 6.24
C ASN A 31 -12.80 -14.79 7.72
N GLY A 32 -13.17 -13.57 8.07
CA GLY A 32 -13.11 -13.05 9.43
C GLY A 32 -11.77 -12.44 9.83
N THR A 33 -10.80 -12.34 8.92
CA THR A 33 -9.52 -11.69 9.17
C THR A 33 -9.71 -10.19 9.26
N SER A 34 -9.35 -9.59 10.38
CA SER A 34 -9.40 -8.15 10.59
C SER A 34 -8.03 -7.53 10.35
N GLY A 35 -8.00 -6.31 9.84
CA GLY A 35 -6.76 -5.58 9.63
C GLY A 35 -6.99 -4.17 9.14
N TRP A 36 -5.89 -3.41 9.09
CA TRP A 36 -5.89 -2.09 8.50
C TRP A 36 -6.00 -2.19 6.99
N VAL A 37 -6.74 -1.32 6.38
CA VAL A 37 -6.99 -1.32 4.94
C VAL A 37 -6.64 0.04 4.35
N PHE A 38 -5.80 0.05 3.32
CA PHE A 38 -5.68 1.22 2.45
C PHE A 38 -6.87 1.26 1.50
N ILE A 39 -7.52 2.39 1.46
CA ILE A 39 -8.65 2.66 0.59
C ILE A 39 -8.12 3.29 -0.69
N GLY A 40 -8.21 2.56 -1.79
CA GLY A 40 -7.85 3.05 -3.11
C GLY A 40 -9.06 3.55 -3.90
N ASP A 41 -8.83 4.14 -5.05
CA ASP A 41 -9.90 4.58 -5.94
C ASP A 41 -10.61 3.37 -6.60
N HIS A 42 -9.84 2.33 -6.94
CA HIS A 42 -10.34 1.16 -7.67
C HIS A 42 -10.48 -0.08 -6.79
N PHE A 43 -9.60 -0.26 -5.80
CA PHE A 43 -9.53 -1.42 -4.93
C PHE A 43 -9.34 -1.02 -3.47
N ASP A 44 -9.61 -1.98 -2.58
CA ASP A 44 -9.26 -1.90 -1.16
C ASP A 44 -8.11 -2.89 -0.89
N TYR A 45 -7.15 -2.48 -0.03
CA TYR A 45 -5.90 -3.21 0.19
C TYR A 45 -5.77 -3.55 1.67
N LEU A 46 -6.12 -4.78 2.04
CA LEU A 46 -6.02 -5.26 3.43
C LEU A 46 -4.55 -5.49 3.77
N LEU A 47 -4.05 -4.81 4.79
CA LEU A 47 -2.69 -4.92 5.27
C LEU A 47 -2.59 -6.04 6.31
N ILE A 48 -1.83 -7.07 6.00
CA ILE A 48 -1.53 -8.18 6.91
C ILE A 48 -0.35 -7.79 7.82
N ARG A 49 0.55 -6.94 7.32
CA ARG A 49 1.74 -6.48 8.04
C ARG A 49 2.11 -5.06 7.63
N GLY A 50 2.60 -4.26 8.58
CA GLY A 50 3.07 -2.88 8.36
C GLY A 50 2.00 -1.81 8.56
N GLY A 51 0.72 -2.18 8.70
CA GLY A 51 -0.39 -1.23 8.91
C GLY A 51 -0.34 -0.53 10.27
N ASP A 52 0.06 -1.21 11.32
CA ASP A 52 0.08 -0.66 12.68
C ASP A 52 0.99 0.56 12.81
N ASN A 53 2.14 0.57 12.13
CA ASN A 53 3.04 1.71 12.13
C ASN A 53 2.37 2.96 11.56
N ALA A 54 1.68 2.82 10.41
CA ALA A 54 0.96 3.92 9.79
C ALA A 54 -0.17 4.44 10.67
N VAL A 55 -0.91 3.54 11.31
CA VAL A 55 -2.02 3.89 12.22
C VAL A 55 -1.53 4.64 13.44
N ASN A 56 -0.49 4.17 14.09
CA ASN A 56 0.06 4.82 15.29
C ASN A 56 0.49 6.25 14.99
N ILE A 57 1.10 6.49 13.84
CA ILE A 57 1.48 7.83 13.38
C ILE A 57 0.23 8.69 13.15
N LEU A 58 -0.79 8.17 12.46
CA LEU A 58 -2.01 8.92 12.12
C LEU A 58 -2.91 9.19 13.35
N ARG A 59 -2.73 8.47 14.44
CA ARG A 59 -3.51 8.65 15.67
C ARG A 59 -2.82 9.55 16.70
N ASP A 60 -1.55 9.89 16.50
CA ASP A 60 -0.83 10.74 17.41
C ASP A 60 -1.23 12.22 17.22
N PRO A 61 -1.79 12.88 18.24
CA PRO A 61 -2.21 14.27 18.16
C PRO A 61 -1.04 15.25 18.00
N LEU A 62 0.20 14.81 18.25
CA LEU A 62 1.40 15.61 18.05
C LEU A 62 1.91 15.54 16.60
N ILE A 63 1.37 14.67 15.79
CA ILE A 63 1.73 14.54 14.37
C ILE A 63 0.70 15.28 13.51
N HIS A 64 1.13 16.33 12.84
CA HIS A 64 0.29 17.10 11.93
C HIS A 64 0.09 16.35 10.59
N HIS A 65 -1.11 15.83 10.35
CA HIS A 65 -1.42 15.00 9.17
C HIS A 65 -1.22 15.73 7.84
N ASP A 66 -1.46 17.03 7.79
CA ASP A 66 -1.23 17.88 6.62
C ASP A 66 0.27 18.03 6.26
N LYS A 67 1.15 17.63 7.16
CA LYS A 67 2.61 17.64 7.00
C LYS A 67 3.19 16.26 6.67
N LEU A 68 2.35 15.23 6.68
CA LEU A 68 2.72 13.87 6.25
C LEU A 68 2.49 13.72 4.75
N SER A 69 3.40 13.06 4.09
CA SER A 69 3.26 12.64 2.68
C SER A 69 3.98 11.32 2.45
N VAL A 70 3.50 10.56 1.48
CA VAL A 70 4.17 9.34 1.02
C VAL A 70 4.94 9.64 -0.25
N GLU A 71 6.15 9.16 -0.35
CA GLU A 71 6.99 9.34 -1.54
C GLU A 71 6.39 8.58 -2.72
N ASN A 72 6.09 9.29 -3.81
CA ASN A 72 5.45 8.77 -5.01
C ASN A 72 6.43 8.47 -6.15
N PRO A 73 6.14 7.49 -7.01
CA PRO A 73 5.13 6.45 -6.82
C PRO A 73 5.61 5.35 -5.86
N VAL A 74 4.65 4.72 -5.17
CA VAL A 74 4.93 3.52 -4.36
C VAL A 74 4.86 2.32 -5.28
N GLU A 75 5.86 1.44 -5.24
CA GLU A 75 5.89 0.22 -6.05
C GLU A 75 5.71 -1.01 -5.18
N PHE A 76 4.72 -1.84 -5.55
CA PHE A 76 4.45 -3.12 -4.92
C PHE A 76 4.65 -4.27 -5.91
N ILE A 77 5.06 -5.42 -5.39
CA ILE A 77 5.12 -6.67 -6.16
C ILE A 77 3.92 -7.52 -5.78
N ILE A 78 3.17 -7.96 -6.77
CA ILE A 78 2.05 -8.90 -6.61
C ILE A 78 2.50 -10.33 -6.89
N ASP A 79 2.16 -11.23 -5.95
CA ASP A 79 2.19 -12.66 -6.13
C ASP A 79 0.79 -13.14 -6.55
N ASN A 80 0.66 -13.54 -7.81
CA ASN A 80 -0.62 -13.97 -8.37
C ASN A 80 -1.16 -15.27 -7.76
N GLN A 81 -0.29 -16.15 -7.28
CA GLN A 81 -0.69 -17.44 -6.69
C GLN A 81 -1.27 -17.22 -5.28
N LYS A 82 -0.66 -16.34 -4.51
CA LYS A 82 -1.07 -16.03 -3.12
C LYS A 82 -2.07 -14.88 -3.02
N LYS A 83 -2.37 -14.19 -4.13
CA LYS A 83 -3.23 -13.00 -4.15
C LYS A 83 -2.74 -11.89 -3.20
N GLN A 84 -1.44 -11.83 -2.99
CA GLN A 84 -0.79 -10.94 -2.04
C GLN A 84 0.13 -9.97 -2.75
N PHE A 85 0.23 -8.78 -2.19
CA PHE A 85 1.26 -7.82 -2.58
C PHE A 85 2.22 -7.59 -1.42
N ASN A 86 3.43 -7.24 -1.77
CA ASN A 86 4.46 -6.84 -0.80
C ASN A 86 5.26 -5.65 -1.34
N GLY A 87 5.87 -4.92 -0.44
CA GLY A 87 6.73 -3.80 -0.79
C GLY A 87 7.08 -2.93 0.40
N LYS A 88 7.43 -1.71 0.08
CA LYS A 88 7.85 -0.71 1.05
C LYS A 88 7.22 0.63 0.73
N ILE A 89 7.01 1.43 1.76
CA ILE A 89 6.64 2.84 1.62
C ILE A 89 7.64 3.71 2.37
N LYS A 90 7.82 4.93 1.90
CA LYS A 90 8.59 5.95 2.58
C LYS A 90 7.67 7.13 2.87
N ILE A 91 7.53 7.44 4.16
CA ILE A 91 6.72 8.54 4.67
C ILE A 91 7.66 9.70 4.97
N ASN A 92 7.34 10.87 4.46
CA ASN A 92 8.02 12.11 4.78
C ASN A 92 7.14 12.95 5.72
N TYR A 93 7.77 13.60 6.68
CA TYR A 93 7.13 14.48 7.63
C TYR A 93 7.88 15.81 7.72
N ASN A 94 7.17 16.91 7.44
CA ASN A 94 7.69 18.25 7.52
C ASN A 94 7.29 18.85 8.88
N TRP A 95 8.14 18.69 9.89
CA TRP A 95 7.87 19.19 11.24
C TRP A 95 7.88 20.71 11.33
N ILE A 96 7.08 21.28 12.26
CA ILE A 96 6.92 22.70 12.46
C ILE A 96 7.62 23.13 13.76
N THR A 97 7.44 22.34 14.82
CA THR A 97 7.97 22.62 16.15
C THR A 97 8.95 21.52 16.60
N GLN A 98 9.75 21.83 17.61
CA GLN A 98 10.66 20.83 18.19
C GLN A 98 9.88 19.64 18.79
N THR A 99 8.70 19.89 19.37
CA THR A 99 7.82 18.85 19.92
C THR A 99 7.35 17.88 18.84
N ASP A 100 6.92 18.39 17.68
CA ASP A 100 6.52 17.56 16.55
C ASP A 100 7.66 16.67 16.04
N LYS A 101 8.87 17.24 15.99
CA LYS A 101 10.08 16.51 15.61
C LYS A 101 10.38 15.38 16.60
N GLU A 102 10.28 15.65 17.89
CA GLU A 102 10.50 14.65 18.94
C GLU A 102 9.46 13.54 18.87
N ALA A 103 8.19 13.87 18.63
CA ALA A 103 7.14 12.89 18.38
C ALA A 103 7.47 12.02 17.17
N ALA A 104 7.88 12.60 16.05
CA ALA A 104 8.28 11.84 14.86
C ALA A 104 9.46 10.89 15.14
N LEU A 105 10.47 11.34 15.90
CA LEU A 105 11.60 10.50 16.27
C LEU A 105 11.18 9.27 17.09
N THR A 106 10.14 9.34 17.93
CA THR A 106 9.64 8.19 18.69
C THR A 106 9.09 7.09 17.80
N TYR A 107 8.59 7.42 16.59
CA TYR A 107 8.13 6.48 15.56
C TYR A 107 9.25 5.97 14.65
N GLY A 108 10.50 6.37 14.91
CA GLY A 108 11.64 5.95 14.11
C GLY A 108 11.89 6.79 12.85
N PHE A 109 11.29 7.97 12.74
CA PHE A 109 11.67 8.90 11.68
C PHE A 109 13.12 9.32 11.83
N ILE A 110 13.80 9.45 10.71
CA ILE A 110 15.17 9.97 10.64
C ILE A 110 15.09 11.39 10.08
N CYS A 111 15.52 12.37 10.87
CA CYS A 111 15.45 13.78 10.53
C CYS A 111 16.78 14.27 9.94
N LYS A 112 16.71 15.06 8.88
CA LYS A 112 17.89 15.74 8.32
C LYS A 112 18.26 16.96 9.16
N LYS A 113 19.56 17.25 9.24
CA LYS A 113 20.07 18.34 10.11
C LYS A 113 19.71 19.73 9.61
N ASP A 114 19.69 19.93 8.30
CA ASP A 114 19.64 21.26 7.69
C ASP A 114 18.25 21.64 7.13
N ILE A 115 17.28 20.73 7.23
CA ILE A 115 15.91 20.95 6.74
C ILE A 115 14.89 20.35 7.71
N ASN A 116 13.72 20.99 7.78
CA ASN A 116 12.62 20.56 8.66
C ASN A 116 11.89 19.32 8.13
N THR A 117 12.63 18.32 7.66
CA THR A 117 12.07 17.11 7.07
C THR A 117 12.65 15.88 7.74
N CYS A 118 11.77 14.98 8.16
CA CYS A 118 12.09 13.65 8.62
C CYS A 118 11.51 12.61 7.67
N SER A 119 12.09 11.42 7.60
CA SER A 119 11.56 10.33 6.79
C SER A 119 11.55 9.02 7.58
N LEU A 120 10.50 8.24 7.37
CA LEU A 120 10.33 6.88 7.90
C LEU A 120 10.12 5.92 6.75
N LYS A 121 10.78 4.76 6.82
CA LYS A 121 10.63 3.69 5.85
C LYS A 121 9.95 2.50 6.51
N ILE A 122 8.87 2.03 5.91
CA ILE A 122 8.19 0.79 6.28
C ILE A 122 8.53 -0.24 5.20
N ASP A 123 9.45 -1.15 5.51
CA ASP A 123 10.06 -2.07 4.52
C ASP A 123 9.27 -3.35 4.27
N ASN A 124 8.36 -3.71 5.15
CA ASN A 124 7.73 -5.03 5.16
C ASN A 124 6.21 -4.94 5.04
N LEU A 125 5.70 -4.05 4.18
CA LEU A 125 4.28 -4.05 3.86
C LEU A 125 3.92 -5.35 3.15
N LEU A 126 2.88 -6.00 3.66
CA LEU A 126 2.29 -7.19 3.07
C LEU A 126 0.77 -7.04 3.15
N GLY A 127 0.07 -7.35 2.08
CA GLY A 127 -1.37 -7.26 2.06
C GLY A 127 -2.02 -8.05 0.93
N THR A 128 -3.34 -7.97 0.86
CA THR A 128 -4.18 -8.59 -0.17
C THR A 128 -5.03 -7.54 -0.87
N VAL A 129 -5.31 -7.76 -2.15
CA VAL A 129 -6.13 -6.86 -2.97
C VAL A 129 -7.58 -7.35 -2.97
N HIS A 130 -8.51 -6.46 -2.66
CA HIS A 130 -9.93 -6.73 -2.58
C HIS A 130 -10.73 -5.84 -3.52
N GLN A 131 -11.94 -6.27 -3.88
CA GLN A 131 -12.88 -5.42 -4.60
C GLN A 131 -13.24 -4.20 -3.74
N LYS A 132 -13.44 -3.07 -4.41
CA LYS A 132 -13.89 -1.83 -3.77
C LYS A 132 -15.22 -2.04 -3.06
N ASN A 133 -15.27 -1.70 -1.78
CA ASN A 133 -16.51 -1.65 -1.04
C ASN A 133 -17.30 -0.40 -1.43
N LYS A 134 -18.40 -0.57 -2.18
CA LYS A 134 -19.28 0.52 -2.62
C LYS A 134 -20.19 1.07 -1.52
N GLU A 135 -20.39 0.30 -0.44
CA GLU A 135 -21.23 0.68 0.70
C GLU A 135 -20.43 1.36 1.82
N GLN A 136 -19.20 1.78 1.51
CA GLN A 136 -18.30 2.38 2.46
C GLN A 136 -18.85 3.68 3.04
N LYS A 137 -19.13 3.69 4.33
CA LYS A 137 -19.51 4.91 5.04
C LYS A 137 -18.24 5.69 5.39
N ASN A 138 -18.19 6.95 5.02
CA ASN A 138 -17.03 7.83 5.24
C ASN A 138 -16.70 8.09 6.72
N GLU A 139 -17.62 7.75 7.64
CA GLU A 139 -17.52 8.02 9.08
C GLU A 139 -16.34 7.30 9.78
N TYR A 140 -15.81 6.25 9.16
CA TYR A 140 -14.75 5.39 9.74
C TYR A 140 -13.43 5.48 9.00
N LEU A 141 -13.30 6.43 8.10
CA LEU A 141 -12.09 6.63 7.31
C LEU A 141 -11.15 7.61 8.00
N LEU A 142 -9.86 7.31 7.97
CA LEU A 142 -8.78 8.25 8.23
C LEU A 142 -8.29 8.76 6.87
N PRO A 143 -8.82 9.86 6.36
CA PRO A 143 -8.44 10.37 5.05
C PRO A 143 -7.01 10.89 5.08
N PHE A 144 -6.28 10.68 3.98
CA PHE A 144 -4.97 11.27 3.79
C PHE A 144 -5.11 12.67 3.21
N ASN A 145 -4.46 13.65 3.83
CA ASN A 145 -4.38 15.00 3.29
C ASN A 145 -3.62 15.03 1.95
N HIS A 146 -2.69 14.09 1.79
CA HIS A 146 -1.92 13.90 0.57
C HIS A 146 -2.08 12.44 0.08
N PRO A 147 -3.10 12.13 -0.75
CA PRO A 147 -3.23 10.84 -1.40
C PRO A 147 -1.96 10.48 -2.17
N PHE A 148 -1.64 9.19 -2.26
CA PHE A 148 -0.44 8.74 -2.95
C PHE A 148 -0.75 7.64 -3.96
N ASN A 149 0.06 7.57 -5.02
CA ASN A 149 -0.11 6.61 -6.09
C ASN A 149 0.68 5.33 -5.79
N VAL A 150 0.07 4.21 -6.09
CA VAL A 150 0.69 2.88 -6.02
C VAL A 150 0.73 2.25 -7.40
N GLU A 151 1.85 1.61 -7.72
CA GLU A 151 2.06 0.87 -8.94
C GLU A 151 2.37 -0.59 -8.59
N PHE A 152 1.58 -1.50 -9.13
CA PHE A 152 1.74 -2.93 -8.88
C PHE A 152 2.44 -3.60 -10.06
N TYR A 153 3.43 -4.43 -9.75
CA TYR A 153 4.21 -5.20 -10.71
C TYR A 153 4.15 -6.67 -10.38
N GLN A 154 4.26 -7.51 -11.40
CA GLN A 154 4.32 -8.96 -11.28
C GLN A 154 5.55 -9.49 -12.02
N TYR A 155 6.06 -10.64 -11.59
CA TYR A 155 7.10 -11.36 -12.31
C TYR A 155 6.46 -12.43 -13.18
N LYS A 156 6.81 -12.45 -14.48
CA LYS A 156 6.40 -13.46 -15.44
C LYS A 156 7.61 -14.26 -15.87
N GLU A 157 7.45 -15.60 -15.96
CA GLU A 157 8.49 -16.45 -16.52
C GLU A 157 8.66 -16.18 -18.03
N ASN A 158 9.90 -16.08 -18.47
CA ASN A 158 10.21 -16.06 -19.88
C ASN A 158 10.08 -17.50 -20.42
N LEU A 159 8.96 -17.82 -21.05
CA LEU A 159 8.73 -19.10 -21.76
C LEU A 159 9.52 -19.19 -23.08
N ILE A 160 10.70 -18.60 -23.16
CA ILE A 160 11.57 -18.67 -24.32
C ILE A 160 12.45 -19.90 -24.14
N GLY A 161 12.00 -21.06 -24.66
CA GLY A 161 12.81 -22.28 -24.66
C GLY A 161 12.07 -23.59 -24.85
N ALA A 162 10.74 -23.61 -24.81
CA ALA A 162 9.96 -24.80 -25.12
C ALA A 162 9.48 -24.74 -26.56
N SER A 163 10.18 -25.41 -27.45
CA SER A 163 9.81 -25.65 -28.86
C SER A 163 8.64 -26.63 -28.95
N THR A 164 7.47 -26.22 -28.56
CA THR A 164 6.19 -26.82 -28.95
C THR A 164 5.23 -25.68 -29.30
N PRO A 165 4.58 -25.73 -30.47
CA PRO A 165 3.55 -24.77 -30.82
C PRO A 165 2.33 -25.02 -29.93
N ARG A 166 2.36 -24.54 -28.70
CA ARG A 166 1.16 -24.43 -27.91
C ARG A 166 0.42 -23.21 -28.43
N ILE A 167 -0.79 -23.48 -28.95
CA ILE A 167 -1.77 -22.44 -29.24
C ILE A 167 -1.81 -21.53 -28.00
N LEU A 168 -1.27 -20.32 -28.16
CA LEU A 168 -1.40 -19.26 -27.18
C LEU A 168 -2.87 -18.87 -27.13
N LEU A 169 -3.65 -19.59 -26.31
CA LEU A 169 -4.89 -19.01 -25.82
C LEU A 169 -4.50 -17.73 -25.11
N PRO A 170 -5.16 -16.60 -25.39
CA PRO A 170 -4.95 -15.38 -24.63
C PRO A 170 -5.32 -15.72 -23.19
N VAL A 171 -4.30 -16.00 -22.38
CA VAL A 171 -4.47 -16.06 -20.94
C VAL A 171 -4.72 -14.63 -20.53
N THR A 172 -5.96 -14.23 -20.49
CA THR A 172 -6.41 -13.14 -19.67
C THR A 172 -6.10 -13.59 -18.24
N LEU A 173 -4.90 -13.29 -17.78
CA LEU A 173 -4.56 -13.36 -16.37
C LEU A 173 -5.43 -12.33 -15.67
N ALA A 174 -6.71 -12.70 -15.45
CA ALA A 174 -7.49 -12.07 -14.42
C ALA A 174 -6.73 -12.37 -13.13
N LEU A 175 -6.07 -11.36 -12.58
CA LEU A 175 -5.67 -11.42 -11.20
C LEU A 175 -6.97 -11.70 -10.45
N ASP A 176 -7.05 -12.86 -9.83
CA ASP A 176 -8.17 -13.18 -8.96
C ASP A 176 -8.11 -12.24 -7.76
N ILE A 177 -8.67 -11.06 -7.95
CA ILE A 177 -8.99 -10.15 -6.87
C ILE A 177 -9.90 -10.94 -5.94
N VAL A 178 -9.64 -10.89 -4.65
CA VAL A 178 -10.55 -11.48 -3.68
C VAL A 178 -11.93 -10.83 -3.90
N THR A 179 -12.88 -11.63 -4.35
CA THR A 179 -14.18 -11.13 -4.85
C THR A 179 -15.07 -10.56 -3.75
N SER A 180 -14.75 -10.84 -2.48
CA SER A 180 -15.48 -10.31 -1.34
C SER A 180 -15.01 -8.90 -0.99
N PRO A 181 -15.88 -7.91 -0.97
CA PRO A 181 -15.54 -6.58 -0.45
C PRO A 181 -15.21 -6.66 1.03
N LEU A 182 -14.27 -5.83 1.48
CA LEU A 182 -13.93 -5.71 2.89
C LEU A 182 -15.08 -5.05 3.66
N GLN A 183 -15.42 -5.62 4.81
CA GLN A 183 -16.40 -5.03 5.72
C GLN A 183 -15.67 -4.09 6.68
N LEU A 184 -16.00 -2.82 6.66
CA LEU A 184 -15.45 -1.85 7.61
C LEU A 184 -15.94 -2.15 9.01
N LEU A 185 -15.01 -2.21 9.96
CA LEU A 185 -15.33 -2.38 11.37
C LEU A 185 -15.72 -1.04 11.97
N MET A 186 -16.87 -1.03 12.64
CA MET A 186 -17.36 0.11 13.41
C MET A 186 -16.55 0.26 14.72
N ILE A 187 -15.34 0.75 14.63
CA ILE A 187 -14.61 1.19 15.81
C ILE A 187 -14.67 2.72 15.83
N PRO A 188 -15.23 3.35 16.88
CA PRO A 188 -15.15 4.79 17.01
C PRO A 188 -13.65 5.15 17.08
N ILE A 189 -13.14 5.72 16.02
CA ILE A 189 -11.84 6.39 16.05
C ILE A 189 -12.10 7.63 16.88
N LEU A 190 -11.77 7.55 18.16
CA LEU A 190 -11.90 8.67 19.09
C LEU A 190 -11.14 9.86 18.50
N SER A 191 -11.88 10.71 17.79
CA SER A 191 -11.45 12.06 17.49
C SER A 191 -11.52 12.82 18.81
N LYS A 192 -10.40 13.09 19.42
CA LYS A 192 -10.27 14.20 20.36
C LYS A 192 -9.68 15.37 19.60
#